data_a4f66b96e154e48ae478e0d94795b2eb
#
_entry.id   a4f66b96e154e48ae478e0d94795b2eb
#
_cell.length_a   1.000
_cell.length_b   1.000
_cell.length_c   1.000
_cell.angle_alpha   90.00
_cell.angle_beta   90.00
_cell.angle_gamma   90.00
#
_symmetry.space_group_name_H-M   'P 1'
#
loop_
_entity.id
_entity.type
_entity.pdbx_description
1 polymer ?
#
loop_
_entity_poly.entity_id
_entity_poly.type
_entity_poly.pdbx_seq_one_letter_code
_entity_poly.pdbx_strand_id
1 'polypeptide(L)'
;MKKLGLMTAVCMGISFSACDDGRLYEHHVAIPEEGRVVKLTGQLTGIDDWANGYNVVVAGFTDDSEYAVISKAVSANEEGKAEIVLSGINDEVQSVEFCVVNRLRKRILTFQKADLQTTDTIRMEVNQMDVGMYATIQEQLFNTTCISCHGASTFAARGLYLTEEKSYGAMVNVPSVIRPDSMLVNPGDATTSVLYHVLANDLDATLSRPHHEMISTQATNWPNIVRDWINKK
;
A
#
# COMPACT_ATOMS: atom_id res chain seq x y z
N MET A 1 75.73 36.99 -61.14
CA MET A 1 74.68 35.96 -61.30
C MET A 1 74.60 35.17 -60.01
N LYS A 2 73.73 35.54 -59.08
CA LYS A 2 73.48 34.72 -57.90
C LYS A 2 71.95 34.89 -57.59
N LYS A 3 71.25 33.80 -57.70
CA LYS A 3 69.86 33.69 -57.43
C LYS A 3 69.62 33.65 -55.91
N LEU A 4 68.76 34.59 -55.45
CA LEU A 4 68.30 34.68 -54.07
C LEU A 4 67.11 33.83 -53.93
N GLY A 5 67.18 32.78 -53.16
CA GLY A 5 66.04 31.93 -52.81
C GLY A 5 65.19 32.53 -51.66
N LEU A 6 63.91 32.80 -51.95
CA LEU A 6 63.00 33.26 -50.97
C LEU A 6 62.40 32.10 -50.18
N MET A 7 62.68 32.07 -48.91
CA MET A 7 62.26 31.02 -47.99
C MET A 7 60.94 31.51 -47.33
N THR A 8 59.82 30.94 -47.75
CA THR A 8 58.51 31.26 -47.21
C THR A 8 58.25 30.41 -45.96
N ALA A 9 58.23 31.06 -44.82
CA ALA A 9 57.82 30.42 -43.56
C ALA A 9 56.30 30.32 -43.47
N VAL A 10 55.79 29.08 -43.48
CA VAL A 10 54.38 28.80 -43.23
C VAL A 10 54.19 28.70 -41.73
N CYS A 11 53.55 29.70 -41.13
CA CYS A 11 53.07 29.62 -39.76
C CYS A 11 51.81 28.74 -39.69
N MET A 12 51.97 27.53 -39.18
CA MET A 12 50.87 26.60 -38.89
C MET A 12 50.22 27.07 -37.60
N GLY A 13 49.07 27.73 -37.68
CA GLY A 13 48.27 28.09 -36.53
C GLY A 13 47.58 26.84 -35.98
N ILE A 14 48.02 26.42 -34.79
CA ILE A 14 47.36 25.35 -34.01
C ILE A 14 46.21 25.99 -33.29
N SER A 15 44.99 25.77 -33.81
CA SER A 15 43.75 26.09 -33.12
C SER A 15 43.53 25.09 -31.99
N PHE A 16 43.78 25.46 -30.76
CA PHE A 16 43.34 24.71 -29.61
C PHE A 16 41.83 24.91 -29.50
N SER A 17 41.07 23.90 -29.96
CA SER A 17 39.69 23.77 -29.55
C SER A 17 39.70 23.44 -28.05
N ALA A 18 39.43 24.41 -27.23
CA ALA A 18 39.09 24.16 -25.84
C ALA A 18 37.77 23.43 -25.87
N CYS A 19 37.79 22.10 -25.69
CA CYS A 19 36.60 21.40 -25.25
C CYS A 19 36.27 21.92 -23.86
N ASP A 20 35.27 22.72 -23.77
CA ASP A 20 34.61 23.03 -22.52
C ASP A 20 34.19 21.69 -21.92
N ASP A 21 34.69 21.36 -20.76
CA ASP A 21 34.46 20.06 -20.07
C ASP A 21 33.00 19.77 -19.75
N GLY A 22 32.07 20.60 -20.24
CA GLY A 22 30.64 20.37 -20.10
C GLY A 22 30.23 19.85 -18.71
N ARG A 23 30.89 20.32 -17.66
CA ARG A 23 30.42 20.02 -16.30
C ARG A 23 29.07 20.65 -16.15
N LEU A 24 28.05 19.84 -16.40
CA LEU A 24 26.70 20.10 -15.91
C LEU A 24 26.81 20.09 -14.37
N TYR A 25 27.01 21.29 -13.82
CA TYR A 25 26.70 21.48 -12.42
C TYR A 25 25.22 21.18 -12.33
N GLU A 26 24.88 20.09 -11.66
CA GLU A 26 23.51 19.88 -11.23
C GLU A 26 23.16 21.09 -10.34
N HIS A 27 22.61 22.11 -10.98
CA HIS A 27 21.88 23.10 -10.23
C HIS A 27 20.68 22.35 -9.68
N HIS A 28 20.77 21.88 -8.45
CA HIS A 28 19.60 21.58 -7.66
C HIS A 28 18.83 22.91 -7.52
N VAL A 29 18.07 23.22 -8.56
CA VAL A 29 17.00 24.20 -8.43
C VAL A 29 16.06 23.52 -7.45
N ALA A 30 16.17 23.90 -6.17
CA ALA A 30 15.12 23.62 -5.21
C ALA A 30 13.92 24.43 -5.71
N ILE A 31 13.11 23.81 -6.58
CA ILE A 31 11.80 24.33 -6.90
C ILE A 31 11.08 24.30 -5.55
N PRO A 32 10.70 25.46 -4.97
CA PRO A 32 9.89 25.45 -3.78
C PRO A 32 8.65 24.63 -4.13
N GLU A 33 8.48 23.48 -3.48
CA GLU A 33 7.25 22.73 -3.65
C GLU A 33 6.15 23.57 -3.03
N GLU A 34 5.44 24.30 -3.89
CA GLU A 34 4.25 25.05 -3.47
C GLU A 34 3.19 24.02 -3.06
N GLY A 35 2.56 24.25 -1.92
CA GLY A 35 1.51 23.40 -1.39
C GLY A 35 1.78 22.89 0.02
N ARG A 36 0.79 22.20 0.52
CA ARG A 36 0.83 21.61 1.87
C ARG A 36 1.73 20.39 1.91
N VAL A 37 2.21 20.07 3.10
CA VAL A 37 3.14 18.97 3.34
C VAL A 37 2.57 18.05 4.42
N VAL A 38 2.68 16.74 4.22
CA VAL A 38 2.39 15.72 5.23
C VAL A 38 3.63 14.91 5.50
N LYS A 39 3.94 14.72 6.78
CA LYS A 39 5.01 13.86 7.25
C LYS A 39 4.43 12.68 8.04
N LEU A 40 4.59 11.47 7.51
CA LEU A 40 4.30 10.22 8.22
C LEU A 40 5.58 9.71 8.87
N THR A 41 5.49 9.36 10.16
CA THR A 41 6.57 8.69 10.90
C THR A 41 6.01 7.52 11.68
N GLY A 42 6.80 6.43 11.79
CA GLY A 42 6.39 5.27 12.57
C GLY A 42 7.32 4.07 12.47
N GLN A 43 6.93 3.01 13.17
CA GLN A 43 7.55 1.69 13.12
C GLN A 43 6.60 0.76 12.38
N LEU A 44 6.94 0.37 11.16
CA LEU A 44 6.03 -0.39 10.28
C LEU A 44 6.65 -1.73 9.90
N THR A 45 5.80 -2.77 9.87
CA THR A 45 6.13 -4.09 9.34
C THR A 45 5.10 -4.51 8.29
N GLY A 46 5.42 -5.50 7.47
CA GLY A 46 4.46 -6.07 6.51
C GLY A 46 4.13 -5.19 5.29
N ILE A 47 4.86 -4.10 5.03
CA ILE A 47 4.61 -3.20 3.89
C ILE A 47 4.61 -3.97 2.57
N ASP A 48 5.56 -4.90 2.40
CA ASP A 48 5.73 -5.70 1.19
C ASP A 48 4.85 -6.97 1.18
N ASP A 49 4.03 -7.16 2.21
CA ASP A 49 3.18 -8.33 2.37
C ASP A 49 1.84 -8.25 1.62
N TRP A 50 1.69 -7.30 0.74
CA TRP A 50 0.49 -7.16 -0.10
C TRP A 50 0.62 -7.98 -1.39
N ALA A 51 -0.52 -8.47 -1.88
CA ALA A 51 -0.59 -9.10 -3.19
C ALA A 51 -0.27 -8.09 -4.31
N ASN A 52 0.20 -8.59 -5.46
CA ASN A 52 0.52 -7.73 -6.60
C ASN A 52 -0.66 -6.85 -7.01
N GLY A 53 -0.42 -5.55 -7.12
CA GLY A 53 -1.43 -4.57 -7.51
C GLY A 53 -1.95 -3.71 -6.37
N TYR A 54 -1.49 -3.97 -5.15
CA TYR A 54 -1.71 -3.12 -3.98
C TYR A 54 -0.44 -2.39 -3.59
N ASN A 55 -0.58 -1.17 -3.09
CA ASN A 55 0.54 -0.37 -2.59
C ASN A 55 0.13 0.31 -1.28
N VAL A 56 1.00 0.23 -0.29
CA VAL A 56 0.88 1.01 0.95
C VAL A 56 1.44 2.41 0.68
N VAL A 57 0.62 3.43 0.88
CA VAL A 57 0.94 4.81 0.49
C VAL A 57 0.50 5.83 1.55
N VAL A 58 1.11 7.03 1.48
CA VAL A 58 0.48 8.26 1.95
C VAL A 58 -0.14 8.92 0.73
N ALA A 59 -1.43 9.23 0.75
CA ALA A 59 -2.17 9.70 -0.41
C ALA A 59 -3.16 10.81 -0.06
N GLY A 60 -3.32 11.76 -0.99
CA GLY A 60 -4.29 12.86 -0.88
C GLY A 60 -5.54 12.60 -1.71
N PHE A 61 -6.70 12.86 -1.13
CA PHE A 61 -8.01 12.64 -1.74
C PHE A 61 -8.86 13.89 -1.72
N THR A 62 -9.73 14.01 -2.72
CA THR A 62 -10.87 14.94 -2.71
C THR A 62 -12.08 14.26 -2.05
N ASP A 63 -13.08 15.05 -1.63
CA ASP A 63 -14.29 14.49 -1.00
C ASP A 63 -15.14 13.66 -1.97
N ASP A 64 -15.06 13.98 -3.27
CA ASP A 64 -15.88 13.36 -4.30
C ASP A 64 -15.23 12.13 -4.96
N SER A 65 -13.99 11.76 -4.57
CA SER A 65 -13.23 10.74 -5.27
C SER A 65 -12.60 9.71 -4.34
N GLU A 66 -12.74 8.45 -4.73
CA GLU A 66 -11.99 7.34 -4.13
C GLU A 66 -10.56 7.19 -4.73
N TYR A 67 -10.23 8.01 -5.74
CA TYR A 67 -8.92 7.95 -6.40
C TYR A 67 -8.02 9.05 -5.87
N ALA A 68 -6.80 8.67 -5.50
CA ALA A 68 -5.83 9.63 -4.99
C ALA A 68 -5.38 10.61 -6.08
N VAL A 69 -5.44 11.91 -5.77
CA VAL A 69 -4.88 12.99 -6.59
C VAL A 69 -3.36 12.92 -6.59
N ILE A 70 -2.80 12.75 -5.39
CA ILE A 70 -1.36 12.62 -5.16
C ILE A 70 -1.09 11.44 -4.23
N SER A 71 0.01 10.73 -4.42
CA SER A 71 0.40 9.64 -3.54
C SER A 71 1.91 9.41 -3.53
N LYS A 72 2.42 8.93 -2.41
CA LYS A 72 3.80 8.49 -2.25
C LYS A 72 3.84 7.15 -1.56
N ALA A 73 4.58 6.21 -2.14
CA ALA A 73 4.77 4.89 -1.55
C ALA A 73 5.46 4.99 -0.19
N VAL A 74 4.99 4.19 0.74
CA VAL A 74 5.61 4.03 2.05
C VAL A 74 6.68 2.97 1.96
N SER A 75 7.83 3.25 2.56
CA SER A 75 8.92 2.29 2.75
C SER A 75 9.45 2.43 4.17
N ALA A 76 10.01 1.36 4.68
CA ALA A 76 10.71 1.35 5.96
C ALA A 76 12.14 0.85 5.78
N ASN A 77 13.02 1.22 6.70
CA ASN A 77 14.37 0.65 6.74
C ASN A 77 14.35 -0.78 7.30
N GLU A 78 15.51 -1.42 7.40
CA GLU A 78 15.64 -2.79 7.94
C GLU A 78 15.15 -2.94 9.38
N GLU A 79 15.13 -1.85 10.14
CA GLU A 79 14.60 -1.81 11.50
C GLU A 79 13.09 -1.55 11.54
N GLY A 80 12.43 -1.38 10.39
CA GLY A 80 11.01 -1.06 10.27
C GLY A 80 10.68 0.41 10.45
N LYS A 81 11.67 1.30 10.60
CA LYS A 81 11.42 2.74 10.75
C LYS A 81 11.04 3.35 9.41
N ALA A 82 9.86 3.97 9.38
CA ALA A 82 9.33 4.70 8.23
C ALA A 82 9.34 6.21 8.51
N GLU A 83 9.79 6.98 7.52
CA GLU A 83 9.71 8.44 7.51
C GLU A 83 9.41 8.88 6.07
N ILE A 84 8.18 9.31 5.82
CA ILE A 84 7.68 9.66 4.49
C ILE A 84 7.21 11.11 4.53
N VAL A 85 7.70 11.90 3.58
CA VAL A 85 7.24 13.27 3.37
C VAL A 85 6.52 13.32 2.02
N LEU A 86 5.25 13.68 2.02
CA LEU A 86 4.44 13.97 0.85
C LEU A 86 4.26 15.49 0.78
N SER A 87 4.83 16.11 -0.24
CA SER A 87 4.79 17.55 -0.49
C SER A 87 4.05 17.87 -1.80
N GLY A 88 3.81 19.15 -2.08
CA GLY A 88 3.11 19.56 -3.29
C GLY A 88 1.61 19.22 -3.27
N ILE A 89 1.00 19.14 -2.11
CA ILE A 89 -0.43 18.85 -1.96
C ILE A 89 -1.21 20.13 -2.28
N ASN A 90 -1.91 20.12 -3.42
CA ASN A 90 -2.70 21.25 -3.90
C ASN A 90 -3.98 21.47 -3.06
N ASP A 91 -4.69 22.56 -3.33
CA ASP A 91 -5.86 22.99 -2.55
C ASP A 91 -7.12 22.14 -2.82
N GLU A 92 -7.16 21.37 -3.90
CA GLU A 92 -8.30 20.47 -4.15
C GLU A 92 -8.31 19.24 -3.24
N VAL A 93 -7.19 18.90 -2.60
CA VAL A 93 -7.10 17.79 -1.66
C VAL A 93 -7.68 18.22 -0.31
N GLN A 94 -8.69 17.50 0.18
CA GLN A 94 -9.34 17.75 1.46
C GLN A 94 -8.81 16.85 2.57
N SER A 95 -8.38 15.65 2.25
CA SER A 95 -7.82 14.73 3.24
C SER A 95 -6.56 14.04 2.76
N VAL A 96 -5.68 13.71 3.71
CA VAL A 96 -4.55 12.81 3.46
C VAL A 96 -4.71 11.56 4.30
N GLU A 97 -4.42 10.43 3.69
CA GLU A 97 -4.58 9.14 4.31
C GLU A 97 -3.30 8.31 4.19
N PHE A 98 -2.94 7.65 5.29
CA PHE A 98 -2.08 6.49 5.28
C PHE A 98 -2.96 5.29 4.97
N CYS A 99 -2.78 4.69 3.80
CA CYS A 99 -3.77 3.77 3.25
C CYS A 99 -3.15 2.77 2.27
N VAL A 100 -3.97 1.85 1.81
CA VAL A 100 -3.68 0.96 0.69
C VAL A 100 -4.47 1.41 -0.53
N VAL A 101 -3.78 1.52 -1.66
CA VAL A 101 -4.39 1.81 -2.96
C VAL A 101 -4.09 0.70 -3.96
N ASN A 102 -4.93 0.58 -4.98
CA ASN A 102 -4.65 -0.29 -6.13
C ASN A 102 -3.79 0.42 -7.20
N ARG A 103 -3.50 -0.28 -8.31
CA ARG A 103 -2.71 0.26 -9.44
C ARG A 103 -3.28 1.53 -10.07
N LEU A 104 -4.59 1.74 -9.97
CA LEU A 104 -5.27 2.95 -10.45
C LEU A 104 -5.30 4.05 -9.38
N ARG A 105 -4.63 3.86 -8.27
CA ARG A 105 -4.66 4.74 -7.08
C ARG A 105 -6.04 4.85 -6.44
N LYS A 106 -6.93 3.88 -6.68
CA LYS A 106 -8.19 3.78 -5.97
C LYS A 106 -7.92 3.34 -4.53
N ARG A 107 -8.50 4.04 -3.54
CA ARG A 107 -8.47 3.66 -2.14
C ARG A 107 -9.09 2.28 -1.95
N ILE A 108 -8.40 1.42 -1.23
CA ILE A 108 -8.83 0.07 -0.87
C ILE A 108 -9.23 0.03 0.60
N LEU A 109 -8.38 0.55 1.47
CA LEU A 109 -8.63 0.70 2.90
C LEU A 109 -7.72 1.78 3.48
N THR A 110 -8.08 2.28 4.65
CA THR A 110 -7.37 3.35 5.34
C THR A 110 -6.89 2.87 6.71
N PHE A 111 -5.63 3.14 7.03
CA PHE A 111 -5.05 2.93 8.37
C PHE A 111 -5.24 4.17 9.23
N GLN A 112 -4.94 5.34 8.69
CA GLN A 112 -5.08 6.61 9.38
C GLN A 112 -5.47 7.70 8.38
N LYS A 113 -6.33 8.65 8.82
CA LYS A 113 -6.77 9.81 8.03
C LYS A 113 -6.49 11.09 8.79
N ALA A 114 -6.08 12.13 8.07
CA ALA A 114 -5.96 13.49 8.55
C ALA A 114 -6.66 14.45 7.59
N ASP A 115 -7.51 15.34 8.12
CA ASP A 115 -8.15 16.38 7.33
C ASP A 115 -7.20 17.57 7.17
N LEU A 116 -7.17 18.15 5.98
CA LEU A 116 -6.29 19.26 5.63
C LEU A 116 -6.96 20.59 5.99
N GLN A 117 -6.81 21.02 7.25
CA GLN A 117 -7.40 22.28 7.73
C GLN A 117 -6.40 23.44 7.84
N THR A 118 -5.11 23.18 7.67
CA THR A 118 -4.04 24.17 7.87
C THR A 118 -3.07 24.19 6.70
N THR A 119 -2.32 25.29 6.59
CA THR A 119 -1.18 25.42 5.66
C THR A 119 0.12 24.87 6.23
N ASP A 120 0.12 24.48 7.51
CA ASP A 120 1.29 23.91 8.18
C ASP A 120 1.50 22.43 7.81
N THR A 121 2.71 21.95 8.09
CA THR A 121 3.04 20.53 7.93
C THR A 121 2.17 19.67 8.84
N ILE A 122 1.37 18.78 8.26
CA ILE A 122 0.58 17.79 8.98
C ILE A 122 1.47 16.63 9.37
N ARG A 123 1.42 16.26 10.64
CA ARG A 123 2.17 15.12 11.18
C ARG A 123 1.23 13.96 11.43
N MET A 124 1.53 12.84 10.79
CA MET A 124 0.88 11.55 11.02
C MET A 124 1.88 10.67 11.77
N GLU A 125 1.61 10.41 13.03
CA GLU A 125 2.47 9.54 13.85
C GLU A 125 1.78 8.19 14.00
N VAL A 126 2.45 7.15 13.55
CA VAL A 126 2.05 5.77 13.70
C VAL A 126 3.05 5.13 14.66
N ASN A 127 2.58 4.62 15.79
CA ASN A 127 3.47 3.96 16.73
C ASN A 127 4.08 2.69 16.08
N GLN A 128 3.85 1.54 16.62
CA GLN A 128 4.20 0.28 15.98
C GLN A 128 2.96 -0.32 15.32
N MET A 129 3.04 -0.66 14.02
CA MET A 129 1.92 -1.21 13.27
C MET A 129 2.40 -2.25 12.25
N ASP A 130 1.77 -3.41 12.25
CA ASP A 130 1.86 -4.35 11.15
C ASP A 130 0.79 -4.00 10.12
N VAL A 131 1.23 -3.53 8.95
CA VAL A 131 0.38 -3.15 7.82
C VAL A 131 0.31 -4.25 6.77
N GLY A 132 0.81 -5.45 7.06
CA GLY A 132 0.74 -6.61 6.17
C GLY A 132 -0.70 -6.99 5.86
N MET A 133 -0.91 -7.63 4.71
CA MET A 133 -2.25 -7.93 4.21
C MET A 133 -3.05 -8.78 5.18
N TYR A 134 -2.45 -9.84 5.76
CA TYR A 134 -3.14 -10.67 6.73
C TYR A 134 -3.37 -9.95 8.07
N ALA A 135 -2.38 -9.23 8.56
CA ALA A 135 -2.52 -8.44 9.79
C ALA A 135 -3.65 -7.40 9.66
N THR A 136 -3.78 -6.79 8.48
CA THR A 136 -4.89 -5.87 8.17
C THR A 136 -6.25 -6.58 8.14
N ILE A 137 -6.34 -7.77 7.54
CA ILE A 137 -7.57 -8.60 7.57
C ILE A 137 -7.92 -8.95 9.02
N GLN A 138 -6.93 -9.34 9.83
CA GLN A 138 -7.14 -9.64 11.24
C GLN A 138 -7.69 -8.44 11.99
N GLU A 139 -7.02 -7.29 11.88
CA GLU A 139 -7.36 -6.10 12.66
C GLU A 139 -8.67 -5.47 12.21
N GLN A 140 -8.86 -5.28 10.89
CA GLN A 140 -9.97 -4.49 10.38
C GLN A 140 -11.22 -5.31 10.00
N LEU A 141 -11.09 -6.63 9.83
CA LEU A 141 -12.22 -7.50 9.55
C LEU A 141 -12.52 -8.44 10.72
N PHE A 142 -11.55 -9.27 11.12
CA PHE A 142 -11.83 -10.31 12.11
C PHE A 142 -12.08 -9.69 13.50
N ASN A 143 -11.20 -8.80 13.96
CA ASN A 143 -11.32 -8.17 15.28
C ASN A 143 -12.52 -7.22 15.41
N THR A 144 -13.00 -6.67 14.29
CA THR A 144 -14.14 -5.71 14.31
C THR A 144 -15.49 -6.36 14.08
N THR A 145 -15.56 -7.38 13.22
CA THR A 145 -16.82 -7.95 12.76
C THR A 145 -16.97 -9.41 13.15
N CYS A 146 -15.98 -10.26 12.84
CA CYS A 146 -16.14 -11.71 12.94
C CYS A 146 -16.02 -12.23 14.38
N ILE A 147 -15.23 -11.55 15.20
CA ILE A 147 -14.95 -11.92 16.60
C ILE A 147 -16.22 -11.96 17.47
N SER A 148 -17.26 -11.22 17.09
CA SER A 148 -18.54 -11.21 17.80
C SER A 148 -19.17 -12.61 17.95
N CYS A 149 -18.95 -13.48 16.96
CA CYS A 149 -19.38 -14.88 16.97
C CYS A 149 -18.25 -15.89 17.03
N HIS A 150 -17.05 -15.49 16.63
CA HIS A 150 -15.88 -16.34 16.46
C HIS A 150 -14.71 -16.00 17.42
N GLY A 151 -14.98 -15.28 18.50
CA GLY A 151 -13.93 -14.77 19.39
C GLY A 151 -14.06 -15.07 20.87
N ALA A 152 -15.15 -15.68 21.33
CA ALA A 152 -15.30 -15.96 22.77
C ALA A 152 -14.29 -17.00 23.26
N SER A 153 -13.75 -16.80 24.46
CA SER A 153 -12.77 -17.71 25.06
C SER A 153 -13.31 -19.13 25.32
N THR A 154 -14.62 -19.24 25.54
CA THR A 154 -15.31 -20.49 25.87
C THR A 154 -16.18 -21.00 24.73
N PHE A 155 -16.48 -20.16 23.75
CA PHE A 155 -17.34 -20.51 22.64
C PHE A 155 -16.96 -19.73 21.39
N ALA A 156 -16.80 -20.45 20.29
CA ALA A 156 -16.74 -19.86 18.95
C ALA A 156 -17.69 -20.63 18.04
N ALA A 157 -18.45 -19.93 17.23
CA ALA A 157 -19.40 -20.53 16.30
C ALA A 157 -18.69 -21.57 15.42
N ARG A 158 -19.24 -22.80 15.39
CA ARG A 158 -18.65 -23.95 14.68
C ARG A 158 -17.24 -24.31 15.10
N GLY A 159 -16.77 -23.87 16.29
CA GLY A 159 -15.41 -24.12 16.76
C GLY A 159 -14.32 -23.31 16.05
N LEU A 160 -14.70 -22.34 15.20
CA LEU A 160 -13.76 -21.49 14.48
C LEU A 160 -13.42 -20.24 15.32
N TYR A 161 -12.17 -20.17 15.79
CA TYR A 161 -11.65 -19.03 16.54
C TYR A 161 -10.91 -18.07 15.60
N LEU A 162 -11.41 -16.83 15.49
CA LEU A 162 -10.83 -15.77 14.67
C LEU A 162 -10.11 -14.68 15.50
N THR A 163 -9.73 -15.00 16.71
CA THR A 163 -8.85 -14.13 17.51
C THR A 163 -7.44 -14.13 16.93
N GLU A 164 -6.68 -13.06 17.15
CA GLU A 164 -5.38 -12.81 16.57
C GLU A 164 -4.40 -13.98 16.69
N GLU A 165 -4.31 -14.58 17.89
CA GLU A 165 -3.39 -15.69 18.14
C GLU A 165 -3.81 -17.02 17.50
N LYS A 166 -5.08 -17.19 17.12
CA LYS A 166 -5.65 -18.48 16.71
C LYS A 166 -6.10 -18.51 15.25
N SER A 167 -6.50 -17.38 14.72
CA SER A 167 -7.21 -17.28 13.44
C SER A 167 -6.49 -17.94 12.27
N TYR A 168 -5.20 -17.66 12.09
CA TYR A 168 -4.41 -18.22 11.01
C TYR A 168 -4.39 -19.77 11.06
N GLY A 169 -4.00 -20.31 12.21
CA GLY A 169 -3.93 -21.76 12.41
C GLY A 169 -5.30 -22.46 12.41
N ALA A 170 -6.39 -21.71 12.71
CA ALA A 170 -7.75 -22.25 12.69
C ALA A 170 -8.35 -22.30 11.26
N MET A 171 -7.74 -21.62 10.29
CA MET A 171 -8.29 -21.54 8.93
C MET A 171 -7.41 -22.15 7.85
N VAL A 172 -6.10 -21.90 7.91
CA VAL A 172 -5.18 -22.26 6.82
C VAL A 172 -4.90 -23.76 6.83
N ASN A 173 -5.20 -24.43 5.71
CA ASN A 173 -5.12 -25.91 5.56
C ASN A 173 -6.01 -26.69 6.56
N VAL A 174 -7.09 -26.06 7.06
CA VAL A 174 -8.04 -26.71 7.97
C VAL A 174 -9.31 -27.07 7.20
N PRO A 175 -9.79 -28.34 7.26
CA PRO A 175 -11.04 -28.71 6.62
C PRO A 175 -12.23 -27.92 7.18
N SER A 176 -13.14 -27.54 6.30
CA SER A 176 -14.35 -26.82 6.69
C SER A 176 -15.37 -27.77 7.32
N VAL A 177 -15.97 -27.39 8.43
CA VAL A 177 -17.05 -28.17 9.05
C VAL A 177 -18.36 -28.15 8.25
N ILE A 178 -18.55 -27.17 7.36
CA ILE A 178 -19.73 -27.05 6.50
C ILE A 178 -19.52 -27.70 5.10
N ARG A 179 -18.27 -27.88 4.70
CA ARG A 179 -17.84 -28.59 3.50
C ARG A 179 -16.57 -29.38 3.81
N PRO A 180 -16.71 -30.59 4.38
CA PRO A 180 -15.56 -31.38 4.84
C PRO A 180 -14.55 -31.74 3.75
N ASP A 181 -14.98 -31.75 2.49
CA ASP A 181 -14.13 -32.02 1.32
C ASP A 181 -13.35 -30.77 0.84
N SER A 182 -13.55 -29.64 1.49
CA SER A 182 -12.91 -28.36 1.15
C SER A 182 -12.23 -27.76 2.38
N MET A 183 -11.13 -27.03 2.15
CA MET A 183 -10.44 -26.30 3.21
C MET A 183 -11.14 -24.96 3.50
N LEU A 184 -11.05 -24.50 4.76
CA LEU A 184 -11.47 -23.13 5.08
C LEU A 184 -10.66 -22.12 4.28
N VAL A 185 -9.33 -22.28 4.28
CA VAL A 185 -8.40 -21.55 3.40
C VAL A 185 -7.46 -22.58 2.77
N ASN A 186 -7.52 -22.69 1.45
CA ASN A 186 -6.57 -23.44 0.65
C ASN A 186 -5.53 -22.46 0.07
N PRO A 187 -4.28 -22.41 0.59
CA PRO A 187 -3.29 -21.43 0.16
C PRO A 187 -3.01 -21.51 -1.36
N GLY A 188 -3.09 -20.36 -2.02
CA GLY A 188 -2.88 -20.25 -3.46
C GLY A 188 -4.14 -20.46 -4.30
N ASP A 189 -5.26 -20.86 -3.69
CA ASP A 189 -6.50 -21.09 -4.43
C ASP A 189 -7.76 -20.66 -3.65
N ALA A 190 -8.17 -19.43 -3.88
CA ALA A 190 -9.40 -18.89 -3.29
C ALA A 190 -10.66 -19.57 -3.83
N THR A 191 -10.63 -20.13 -5.05
CA THR A 191 -11.80 -20.74 -5.66
C THR A 191 -12.20 -22.07 -5.01
N THR A 192 -11.31 -22.68 -4.25
CA THR A 192 -11.56 -23.88 -3.44
C THR A 192 -11.60 -23.59 -1.94
N SER A 193 -11.47 -22.30 -1.55
CA SER A 193 -11.44 -21.86 -0.16
C SER A 193 -12.83 -21.46 0.33
N VAL A 194 -13.35 -22.15 1.33
CA VAL A 194 -14.71 -21.93 1.86
C VAL A 194 -14.86 -20.53 2.45
N LEU A 195 -13.82 -19.97 3.08
CA LEU A 195 -13.85 -18.62 3.62
C LEU A 195 -14.19 -17.58 2.56
N TYR A 196 -13.55 -17.65 1.39
CA TYR A 196 -13.83 -16.74 0.29
C TYR A 196 -15.30 -16.82 -0.14
N HIS A 197 -15.83 -18.02 -0.36
CA HIS A 197 -17.22 -18.24 -0.79
C HIS A 197 -18.24 -17.76 0.25
N VAL A 198 -17.95 -17.91 1.55
CA VAL A 198 -18.78 -17.36 2.63
C VAL A 198 -18.87 -15.85 2.55
N LEU A 199 -17.75 -15.17 2.33
CA LEU A 199 -17.71 -13.70 2.24
C LEU A 199 -18.26 -13.17 0.92
N ALA A 200 -18.08 -13.89 -0.18
CA ALA A 200 -18.60 -13.54 -1.51
C ALA A 200 -20.09 -13.82 -1.69
N ASN A 201 -20.73 -14.52 -0.72
CA ASN A 201 -22.12 -14.97 -0.78
C ASN A 201 -22.44 -15.89 -1.97
N ASP A 202 -21.49 -16.73 -2.35
CA ASP A 202 -21.63 -17.68 -3.44
C ASP A 202 -21.46 -19.14 -2.98
N LEU A 203 -21.46 -19.38 -1.66
CA LEU A 203 -21.42 -20.69 -1.09
C LEU A 203 -22.77 -21.41 -1.28
N ASP A 204 -22.75 -22.54 -1.99
CA ASP A 204 -23.92 -23.44 -2.10
C ASP A 204 -24.12 -24.22 -0.78
N ALA A 205 -24.47 -23.50 0.28
CA ALA A 205 -24.80 -24.04 1.58
C ALA A 205 -25.59 -22.99 2.40
N THR A 206 -26.60 -23.45 3.12
CA THR A 206 -27.36 -22.56 4.03
C THR A 206 -26.54 -22.29 5.29
N LEU A 207 -26.19 -21.04 5.49
CA LEU A 207 -25.55 -20.55 6.71
C LEU A 207 -26.61 -20.02 7.67
N SER A 208 -26.40 -20.24 8.98
CA SER A 208 -27.29 -19.72 10.03
C SER A 208 -27.23 -18.21 10.19
N ARG A 209 -26.20 -17.57 9.61
CA ARG A 209 -26.00 -16.12 9.59
C ARG A 209 -25.55 -15.68 8.21
N PRO A 210 -26.08 -14.54 7.70
CA PRO A 210 -25.70 -14.00 6.40
C PRO A 210 -24.37 -13.23 6.51
N HIS A 211 -23.24 -13.91 6.46
CA HIS A 211 -21.91 -13.31 6.66
C HIS A 211 -21.64 -12.17 5.69
N HIS A 212 -22.04 -12.33 4.42
CA HIS A 212 -21.87 -11.28 3.42
C HIS A 212 -22.58 -9.97 3.81
N GLU A 213 -23.80 -10.05 4.33
CA GLU A 213 -24.57 -8.87 4.73
C GLU A 213 -23.90 -8.09 5.86
N MET A 214 -23.15 -8.76 6.74
CA MET A 214 -22.43 -8.12 7.84
C MET A 214 -21.27 -7.23 7.37
N ILE A 215 -20.79 -7.44 6.14
CA ILE A 215 -19.65 -6.72 5.57
C ILE A 215 -20.00 -5.91 4.32
N SER A 216 -21.18 -6.12 3.73
CA SER A 216 -21.58 -5.51 2.45
C SER A 216 -21.73 -3.98 2.52
N THR A 217 -22.00 -3.43 3.70
CA THR A 217 -22.11 -1.98 3.92
C THR A 217 -20.79 -1.30 4.22
N GLN A 218 -19.70 -2.06 4.38
CA GLN A 218 -18.39 -1.51 4.65
C GLN A 218 -17.78 -0.95 3.35
N ALA A 219 -17.04 0.16 3.45
CA ALA A 219 -16.35 0.76 2.30
C ALA A 219 -15.32 -0.19 1.69
N THR A 220 -14.72 -1.03 2.52
CA THR A 220 -13.70 -2.00 2.11
C THR A 220 -14.34 -3.24 1.50
N ASN A 221 -13.93 -3.63 0.29
CA ASN A 221 -14.36 -4.87 -0.36
C ASN A 221 -13.59 -6.08 0.19
N TRP A 222 -14.00 -6.58 1.34
CA TRP A 222 -13.36 -7.68 2.04
C TRP A 222 -13.28 -8.99 1.24
N PRO A 223 -14.31 -9.41 0.48
CA PRO A 223 -14.21 -10.60 -0.34
C PRO A 223 -13.02 -10.55 -1.31
N ASN A 224 -12.78 -9.42 -1.96
CA ASN A 224 -11.65 -9.26 -2.89
C ASN A 224 -10.31 -9.30 -2.16
N ILE A 225 -10.19 -8.62 -1.02
CA ILE A 225 -8.94 -8.61 -0.24
C ILE A 225 -8.63 -10.02 0.27
N VAL A 226 -9.62 -10.74 0.81
CA VAL A 226 -9.42 -12.12 1.29
C VAL A 226 -9.07 -13.07 0.15
N ARG A 227 -9.74 -12.94 -1.01
CA ARG A 227 -9.37 -13.70 -2.23
C ARG A 227 -7.91 -13.49 -2.62
N ASP A 228 -7.49 -12.23 -2.67
CA ASP A 228 -6.15 -11.87 -3.15
C ASP A 228 -5.07 -12.23 -2.11
N TRP A 229 -5.41 -12.20 -0.83
CA TRP A 229 -4.55 -12.75 0.24
C TRP A 229 -4.37 -14.28 0.09
N ILE A 230 -5.47 -15.02 -0.11
CA ILE A 230 -5.42 -16.49 -0.29
C ILE A 230 -4.57 -16.85 -1.52
N ASN A 231 -4.72 -16.11 -2.63
CA ASN A 231 -4.02 -16.36 -3.89
C ASN A 231 -2.57 -15.87 -3.90
N LYS A 232 -2.14 -15.09 -2.90
CA LYS A 232 -0.77 -14.60 -2.79
C LYS A 232 0.19 -15.80 -2.64
N LYS A 233 1.17 -15.87 -3.55
CA LYS A 233 2.24 -16.87 -3.54
C LYS A 233 3.51 -16.32 -2.90
#